data_933a5fcdd9e25fab8b1d810fea437e8b
#
_entry.id   933a5fcdd9e25fab8b1d810fea437e8b
#
_cell.length_a   1.000
_cell.length_b   1.000
_cell.length_c   1.000
_cell.angle_alpha   90.00
_cell.angle_beta   90.00
_cell.angle_gamma   90.00
#
_symmetry.space_group_name_H-M   'P 1'
#
loop_
_entity.id
_entity.type
_entity.pdbx_description
1 polymer ?
#
loop_
_entity_poly.entity_id
_entity_poly.type
_entity_poly.pdbx_seq_one_letter_code
_entity_poly.pdbx_strand_id
1 'polypeptide(L)'
;MKKTIKVLVIEDNEYYNNALSNAIQQSVNPMLAKGNYQLVLRSFTNATEYIRKIKSKELECDYTAVFIDYYLGEGLNAGHVIELIKEHSGDALVVMLSQEKTVKEKSDQVPYDYFVVKDKFAPSLCGLYLQQYIENKYSVSLDQ
;
A
#
# COMPACT_ATOMS: atom_id res chain seq x y z
N MET A 1 -22.31 9.77 6.48
CA MET A 1 -21.28 8.83 6.97
C MET A 1 -20.14 8.76 5.97
N LYS A 2 -18.89 8.99 6.43
CA LYS A 2 -17.74 8.96 5.55
C LYS A 2 -17.24 7.53 5.36
N LYS A 3 -16.94 7.16 4.12
CA LYS A 3 -16.23 5.91 3.84
C LYS A 3 -14.74 6.10 4.11
N THR A 4 -14.13 5.13 4.75
CA THR A 4 -12.71 5.18 5.09
C THR A 4 -11.89 4.43 4.06
N ILE A 5 -10.89 5.10 3.52
CA ILE A 5 -9.88 4.50 2.66
C ILE A 5 -8.65 4.29 3.53
N LYS A 6 -8.36 3.02 3.85
CA LYS A 6 -7.22 2.66 4.69
C LYS A 6 -6.06 2.19 3.83
N VAL A 7 -4.94 2.87 3.95
CA VAL A 7 -3.73 2.56 3.18
C VAL A 7 -2.58 2.24 4.12
N LEU A 8 -1.87 1.17 3.79
CA LEU A 8 -0.68 0.74 4.51
C LEU A 8 0.54 0.95 3.62
N VAL A 9 1.59 1.55 4.17
CA VAL A 9 2.89 1.67 3.52
C VAL A 9 3.94 1.02 4.40
N ILE A 10 4.68 0.05 3.88
CA ILE A 10 5.81 -0.55 4.58
C ILE A 10 7.05 -0.41 3.71
N GLU A 11 7.97 0.42 4.15
CA GLU A 11 9.20 0.75 3.45
C GLU A 11 10.26 1.13 4.49
N ASP A 12 11.37 0.39 4.52
CA ASP A 12 12.39 0.57 5.55
C ASP A 12 13.24 1.83 5.36
N ASN A 13 13.31 2.39 4.16
CA ASN A 13 14.00 3.66 3.91
C ASN A 13 13.05 4.80 4.27
N GLU A 14 13.40 5.56 5.30
CA GLU A 14 12.54 6.64 5.79
C GLU A 14 12.24 7.71 4.76
N TYR A 15 13.26 8.12 4.00
CA TYR A 15 13.08 9.13 2.95
C TYR A 15 12.10 8.65 1.89
N TYR A 16 12.28 7.42 1.41
CA TYR A 16 11.42 6.87 0.38
C TYR A 16 10.00 6.62 0.91
N ASN A 17 9.89 6.18 2.16
CA ASN A 17 8.60 6.01 2.83
C ASN A 17 7.81 7.32 2.84
N ASN A 18 8.46 8.43 3.20
CA ASN A 18 7.83 9.74 3.22
C ASN A 18 7.41 10.19 1.81
N ALA A 19 8.28 9.99 0.82
CA ALA A 19 7.96 10.37 -0.57
C ALA A 19 6.76 9.59 -1.09
N LEU A 20 6.71 8.30 -0.82
CA LEU A 20 5.61 7.41 -1.23
C LEU A 20 4.31 7.81 -0.52
N SER A 21 4.36 8.00 0.79
CA SER A 21 3.19 8.39 1.59
C SER A 21 2.61 9.73 1.13
N ASN A 22 3.47 10.70 0.85
CA ASN A 22 3.04 12.02 0.37
C ASN A 22 2.38 11.93 -1.00
N ALA A 23 2.97 11.18 -1.92
CA ALA A 23 2.41 11.00 -3.27
C ALA A 23 1.03 10.33 -3.22
N ILE A 24 0.88 9.33 -2.39
CA ILE A 24 -0.39 8.63 -2.20
C ILE A 24 -1.44 9.60 -1.66
N GLN A 25 -1.09 10.35 -0.63
CA GLN A 25 -2.02 11.31 -0.02
C GLN A 25 -2.47 12.36 -1.04
N GLN A 26 -1.53 12.92 -1.79
CA GLN A 26 -1.84 13.94 -2.80
C GLN A 26 -2.73 13.41 -3.92
N SER A 27 -2.55 12.16 -4.32
CA SER A 27 -3.34 11.60 -5.42
C SER A 27 -4.79 11.37 -5.06
N VAL A 28 -5.12 11.15 -3.79
CA VAL A 28 -6.50 10.91 -3.35
C VAL A 28 -7.18 12.17 -2.81
N ASN A 29 -6.44 13.25 -2.53
CA ASN A 29 -7.02 14.49 -2.01
C ASN A 29 -8.20 15.02 -2.84
N PRO A 30 -8.14 15.06 -4.18
CA PRO A 30 -9.29 15.53 -4.96
C PRO A 30 -10.55 14.68 -4.76
N MET A 31 -10.38 13.38 -4.58
CA MET A 31 -11.51 12.47 -4.33
C MET A 31 -12.11 12.72 -2.95
N LEU A 32 -11.25 12.94 -1.95
CA LEU A 32 -11.70 13.24 -0.58
C LEU A 32 -12.52 14.52 -0.53
N ALA A 33 -12.12 15.52 -1.32
CA ALA A 33 -12.80 16.80 -1.36
C ALA A 33 -14.18 16.72 -2.03
N LYS A 34 -14.35 15.83 -3.00
CA LYS A 34 -15.61 15.70 -3.76
C LYS A 34 -16.61 14.73 -3.14
N GLY A 35 -16.14 13.80 -2.34
CA GLY A 35 -16.97 12.73 -1.84
C GLY A 35 -16.96 12.66 -0.33
N ASN A 36 -17.68 11.67 0.16
CA ASN A 36 -17.79 11.40 1.58
C ASN A 36 -16.74 10.38 2.00
N TYR A 37 -15.46 10.72 1.76
CA TYR A 37 -14.33 9.84 2.01
C TYR A 37 -13.36 10.46 2.98
N GLN A 38 -12.70 9.62 3.76
CA GLN A 38 -11.55 10.01 4.57
C GLN A 38 -10.43 9.01 4.36
N LEU A 39 -9.21 9.51 4.42
CA LEU A 39 -8.01 8.69 4.27
C LEU A 39 -7.40 8.43 5.63
N VAL A 40 -7.12 7.16 5.93
CA VAL A 40 -6.27 6.75 7.05
C VAL A 40 -5.05 6.09 6.45
N LEU A 41 -3.90 6.74 6.57
CA LEU A 41 -2.64 6.23 6.07
C LEU A 41 -1.77 5.84 7.24
N ARG A 42 -1.34 4.57 7.26
CA ARG A 42 -0.42 4.05 8.26
C ARG A 42 0.87 3.66 7.56
N SER A 43 1.99 4.13 8.08
CA SER A 43 3.28 3.83 7.50
C SER A 43 4.22 3.24 8.56
N PHE A 44 5.01 2.27 8.13
CA PHE A 44 5.99 1.60 8.98
C PHE A 44 7.31 1.51 8.24
N THR A 45 8.40 1.79 8.94
CA THR A 45 9.75 1.56 8.45
C THR A 45 10.32 0.22 8.94
N ASN A 46 9.58 -0.48 9.79
CA ASN A 46 10.01 -1.75 10.37
C ASN A 46 8.87 -2.77 10.26
N ALA A 47 9.06 -3.77 9.42
CA ALA A 47 8.04 -4.80 9.17
C ALA A 47 7.85 -5.71 10.38
N THR A 48 8.91 -5.99 11.13
CA THR A 48 8.83 -6.83 12.33
C THR A 48 7.89 -6.20 13.36
N GLU A 49 8.02 -4.89 13.56
CA GLU A 49 7.14 -4.18 14.49
C GLU A 49 5.69 -4.20 14.00
N TYR A 50 5.47 -4.02 12.70
CA TYR A 50 4.13 -4.10 12.14
C TYR A 50 3.49 -5.46 12.41
N ILE A 51 4.23 -6.55 12.12
CA ILE A 51 3.74 -7.91 12.34
C ILE A 51 3.43 -8.14 13.82
N ARG A 52 4.31 -7.68 14.70
CA ARG A 52 4.10 -7.79 16.16
C ARG A 52 2.79 -7.11 16.57
N LYS A 53 2.53 -5.91 16.08
CA LYS A 53 1.31 -5.16 16.42
C LYS A 53 0.05 -5.84 15.91
N ILE A 54 0.12 -6.45 14.72
CA ILE A 54 -1.02 -7.21 14.19
C ILE A 54 -1.29 -8.45 15.04
N LYS A 55 -0.24 -9.19 15.38
CA LYS A 55 -0.37 -10.43 16.17
C LYS A 55 -0.86 -10.16 17.58
N SER A 56 -0.50 -9.02 18.16
CA SER A 56 -0.96 -8.61 19.49
C SER A 56 -2.32 -7.92 19.47
N LYS A 57 -2.93 -7.76 18.30
CA LYS A 57 -4.21 -7.10 18.08
C LYS A 57 -4.21 -5.60 18.44
N GLU A 58 -3.02 -4.98 18.46
CA GLU A 58 -2.90 -3.54 18.65
C GLU A 58 -3.34 -2.77 17.40
N LEU A 59 -3.28 -3.42 16.22
CA LEU A 59 -3.72 -2.86 14.95
C LEU A 59 -4.67 -3.82 14.25
N GLU A 60 -5.64 -3.24 13.55
CA GLU A 60 -6.50 -3.99 12.65
C GLU A 60 -5.75 -4.28 11.36
N CYS A 61 -6.14 -5.36 10.67
CA CYS A 61 -5.48 -5.84 9.46
C CYS A 61 -6.37 -5.71 8.23
N ASP A 62 -7.30 -4.75 8.22
CA ASP A 62 -8.19 -4.51 7.10
C ASP A 62 -7.76 -3.25 6.35
N TYR A 63 -7.29 -3.43 5.11
CA TYR A 63 -6.80 -2.33 4.30
C TYR A 63 -7.48 -2.30 2.94
N THR A 64 -7.65 -1.07 2.42
CA THR A 64 -8.09 -0.85 1.05
C THR A 64 -6.94 -1.10 0.08
N ALA A 65 -5.74 -0.66 0.45
CA ALA A 65 -4.55 -0.80 -0.39
C ALA A 65 -3.30 -0.91 0.46
N VAL A 66 -2.31 -1.63 -0.07
CA VAL A 66 -1.02 -1.85 0.59
C VAL A 66 0.08 -1.58 -0.42
N PHE A 67 1.06 -0.76 -0.02
CA PHE A 67 2.27 -0.46 -0.79
C PHE A 67 3.45 -0.95 0.03
N ILE A 68 4.18 -1.92 -0.50
CA ILE A 68 5.16 -2.64 0.30
C ILE A 68 6.44 -2.93 -0.48
N ASP A 69 7.59 -2.62 0.13
CA ASP A 69 8.90 -3.01 -0.40
C ASP A 69 9.07 -4.52 -0.26
N TYR A 70 9.64 -5.16 -1.28
CA TYR A 70 9.86 -6.60 -1.25
C TYR A 70 10.86 -7.01 -0.17
N TYR A 71 11.98 -6.29 -0.06
CA TYR A 71 13.00 -6.57 0.95
C TYR A 71 12.75 -5.71 2.18
N LEU A 72 12.43 -6.37 3.30
CA LEU A 72 12.04 -5.68 4.54
C LEU A 72 13.06 -5.82 5.66
N GLY A 73 14.22 -6.43 5.38
CA GLY A 73 15.25 -6.66 6.38
C GLY A 73 14.92 -7.84 7.30
N GLU A 74 15.89 -8.23 8.13
CA GLU A 74 15.73 -9.27 9.15
C GLU A 74 15.19 -10.60 8.62
N GLY A 75 15.51 -10.94 7.36
CA GLY A 75 15.03 -12.16 6.73
C GLY A 75 13.57 -12.13 6.30
N LEU A 76 12.91 -10.99 6.42
CA LEU A 76 11.53 -10.82 5.99
C LEU A 76 11.44 -10.30 4.57
N ASN A 77 10.42 -10.71 3.85
CA ASN A 77 10.08 -10.12 2.56
C ASN A 77 8.59 -9.81 2.53
N ALA A 78 8.18 -9.15 1.45
CA ALA A 78 6.79 -8.72 1.30
C ALA A 78 5.78 -9.87 1.40
N GLY A 79 6.15 -11.06 0.95
CA GLY A 79 5.27 -12.21 0.97
C GLY A 79 4.73 -12.53 2.35
N HIS A 80 5.59 -12.43 3.38
CA HIS A 80 5.17 -12.70 4.75
C HIS A 80 4.07 -11.75 5.22
N VAL A 81 4.18 -10.48 4.86
CA VAL A 81 3.21 -9.46 5.26
C VAL A 81 1.94 -9.56 4.43
N ILE A 82 2.08 -9.78 3.12
CA ILE A 82 0.94 -9.86 2.21
C ILE A 82 0.02 -11.03 2.57
N GLU A 83 0.60 -12.18 2.90
CA GLU A 83 -0.20 -13.33 3.34
C GLU A 83 -1.05 -12.98 4.56
N LEU A 84 -0.44 -12.31 5.54
CA LEU A 84 -1.14 -11.90 6.75
C LEU A 84 -2.29 -10.93 6.45
N ILE A 85 -2.07 -9.99 5.55
CA ILE A 85 -3.09 -9.02 5.15
C ILE A 85 -4.21 -9.69 4.36
N LYS A 86 -3.87 -10.56 3.42
CA LYS A 86 -4.88 -11.23 2.58
C LYS A 86 -5.81 -12.15 3.36
N GLU A 87 -5.39 -12.66 4.50
CA GLU A 87 -6.27 -13.42 5.39
C GLU A 87 -7.44 -12.57 5.90
N HIS A 88 -7.26 -11.25 6.01
CA HIS A 88 -8.24 -10.32 6.56
C HIS A 88 -8.84 -9.38 5.52
N SER A 89 -8.12 -9.12 4.43
CA SER A 89 -8.52 -8.16 3.39
C SER A 89 -8.21 -8.74 2.02
N GLY A 90 -8.96 -9.77 1.64
CA GLY A 90 -8.69 -10.51 0.41
C GLY A 90 -8.78 -9.68 -0.86
N ASP A 91 -9.55 -8.58 -0.83
CA ASP A 91 -9.76 -7.70 -1.98
C ASP A 91 -8.90 -6.43 -1.93
N ALA A 92 -7.96 -6.32 -0.98
CA ALA A 92 -7.06 -5.16 -0.92
C ALA A 92 -6.17 -5.08 -2.16
N LEU A 93 -5.98 -3.87 -2.66
CA LEU A 93 -4.99 -3.62 -3.71
C LEU A 93 -3.60 -3.81 -3.11
N VAL A 94 -2.76 -4.61 -3.75
CA VAL A 94 -1.38 -4.82 -3.29
C VAL A 94 -0.42 -4.37 -4.38
N VAL A 95 0.40 -3.37 -4.05
CA VAL A 95 1.46 -2.87 -4.92
C VAL A 95 2.79 -3.17 -4.25
N MET A 96 3.60 -3.98 -4.91
CA MET A 96 4.91 -4.39 -4.41
C MET A 96 5.99 -3.61 -5.13
N LEU A 97 6.96 -3.09 -4.38
CA LEU A 97 8.05 -2.29 -4.93
C LEU A 97 9.39 -2.96 -4.67
N SER A 98 10.33 -2.79 -5.60
CA SER A 98 11.71 -3.23 -5.41
C SER A 98 12.64 -2.44 -6.30
N GLN A 99 13.89 -2.27 -5.87
CA GLN A 99 14.95 -1.70 -6.70
C GLN A 99 15.41 -2.68 -7.77
N GLU A 100 15.21 -3.97 -7.56
CA GLU A 100 15.68 -5.02 -8.46
C GLU A 100 14.54 -5.57 -9.31
N LYS A 101 14.69 -5.48 -10.64
CA LYS A 101 13.71 -6.05 -11.58
C LYS A 101 13.61 -7.56 -11.47
N THR A 102 14.72 -8.23 -11.10
CA THR A 102 14.78 -9.69 -10.98
C THR A 102 13.90 -10.24 -9.86
N VAL A 103 13.53 -9.39 -8.89
CA VAL A 103 12.65 -9.79 -7.80
C VAL A 103 11.29 -10.24 -8.32
N LYS A 104 10.84 -9.70 -9.46
CA LYS A 104 9.56 -10.08 -10.04
C LYS A 104 9.49 -11.59 -10.31
N GLU A 105 10.59 -12.18 -10.78
CA GLU A 105 10.64 -13.62 -11.02
C GLU A 105 10.62 -14.43 -9.73
N LYS A 106 11.30 -13.93 -8.70
CA LYS A 106 11.38 -14.59 -7.40
C LYS A 106 10.07 -14.52 -6.63
N SER A 107 9.20 -13.57 -6.96
CA SER A 107 7.99 -13.28 -6.22
C SER A 107 6.73 -13.73 -6.93
N ASP A 108 6.83 -14.63 -7.93
CA ASP A 108 5.69 -15.11 -8.71
C ASP A 108 4.56 -15.69 -7.87
N GLN A 109 4.88 -16.22 -6.68
CA GLN A 109 3.87 -16.84 -5.82
C GLN A 109 3.27 -15.87 -4.80
N VAL A 110 3.74 -14.61 -4.78
CA VAL A 110 3.19 -13.59 -3.90
C VAL A 110 1.97 -12.96 -4.58
N PRO A 111 0.81 -12.91 -3.91
CA PRO A 111 -0.39 -12.36 -4.54
C PRO A 111 -0.37 -10.83 -4.52
N TYR A 112 0.29 -10.23 -5.51
CA TYR A 112 0.30 -8.79 -5.70
C TYR A 112 -0.44 -8.42 -6.99
N ASP A 113 -0.97 -7.20 -7.05
CA ASP A 113 -1.66 -6.70 -8.23
C ASP A 113 -0.70 -5.99 -9.20
N TYR A 114 0.24 -5.22 -8.66
CA TYR A 114 1.23 -4.49 -9.46
C TYR A 114 2.61 -4.62 -8.83
N PHE A 115 3.61 -4.71 -9.71
CA PHE A 115 5.01 -4.65 -9.33
C PHE A 115 5.60 -3.36 -9.88
N VAL A 116 6.25 -2.57 -9.02
CA VAL A 116 6.81 -1.28 -9.40
C VAL A 116 8.31 -1.26 -9.08
N VAL A 117 9.13 -0.89 -10.07
CA VAL A 117 10.56 -0.68 -9.83
C VAL A 117 10.73 0.67 -9.14
N LYS A 118 11.49 0.67 -8.03
CA LYS A 118 11.70 1.89 -7.24
C LYS A 118 12.62 2.86 -7.99
N ASP A 119 12.03 3.87 -8.58
CA ASP A 119 12.72 4.97 -9.23
C ASP A 119 12.05 6.28 -8.80
N LYS A 120 12.45 7.39 -9.42
CA LYS A 120 11.90 8.71 -9.04
C LYS A 120 10.41 8.86 -9.40
N PHE A 121 9.90 8.03 -10.31
CA PHE A 121 8.51 8.09 -10.75
C PHE A 121 7.60 7.13 -9.98
N ALA A 122 8.17 6.17 -9.25
CA ALA A 122 7.39 5.14 -8.58
C ALA A 122 6.37 5.70 -7.58
N PRO A 123 6.69 6.72 -6.76
CA PRO A 123 5.69 7.28 -5.85
C PRO A 123 4.46 7.82 -6.57
N SER A 124 4.65 8.57 -7.66
CA SER A 124 3.53 9.09 -8.45
C SER A 124 2.72 7.97 -9.10
N LEU A 125 3.39 6.95 -9.60
CA LEU A 125 2.72 5.79 -10.21
C LEU A 125 1.87 5.05 -9.19
N CYS A 126 2.37 4.88 -7.98
CA CYS A 126 1.61 4.27 -6.89
C CYS A 126 0.35 5.07 -6.57
N GLY A 127 0.47 6.38 -6.55
CA GLY A 127 -0.70 7.26 -6.36
C GLY A 127 -1.76 7.07 -7.43
N LEU A 128 -1.33 6.94 -8.68
CA LEU A 128 -2.25 6.71 -9.80
C LEU A 128 -2.94 5.34 -9.70
N TYR A 129 -2.22 4.29 -9.32
CA TYR A 129 -2.82 2.97 -9.11
C TYR A 129 -3.90 3.03 -8.03
N LEU A 130 -3.62 3.71 -6.93
CA LEU A 130 -4.60 3.85 -5.86
C LEU A 130 -5.82 4.63 -6.33
N GLN A 131 -5.60 5.73 -7.03
CA GLN A 131 -6.69 6.55 -7.55
C GLN A 131 -7.61 5.74 -8.45
N GLN A 132 -7.06 5.00 -9.42
CA GLN A 132 -7.83 4.15 -10.29
C GLN A 132 -8.58 3.06 -9.54
N TYR A 133 -7.94 2.45 -8.56
CA TYR A 133 -8.56 1.39 -7.78
C TYR A 133 -9.77 1.90 -7.02
N ILE A 134 -9.65 3.08 -6.41
CA ILE A 134 -10.75 3.68 -5.66
C ILE A 134 -11.89 4.08 -6.59
N GLU A 135 -11.57 4.69 -7.74
CA GLU A 135 -12.59 5.06 -8.73
C GLU A 135 -13.41 3.85 -9.17
N ASN A 136 -12.73 2.74 -9.46
CA ASN A 136 -13.38 1.53 -9.90
C ASN A 136 -14.20 0.88 -8.79
N LYS A 137 -13.63 0.80 -7.59
CA LYS A 137 -14.25 0.10 -6.46
C LYS A 137 -15.50 0.83 -5.95
N TYR A 138 -15.47 2.15 -5.91
CA TYR A 138 -16.53 2.95 -5.31
C TYR A 138 -17.35 3.72 -6.36
N SER A 139 -17.07 3.49 -7.63
CA SER A 139 -17.72 4.20 -8.73
C SER A 139 -17.62 5.72 -8.60
N VAL A 140 -16.48 6.20 -8.12
CA VAL A 140 -16.20 7.63 -7.98
C VAL A 140 -15.54 8.13 -9.24
N SER A 141 -15.99 9.27 -9.75
CA SER A 141 -15.37 9.91 -10.91
C SER A 141 -14.91 11.31 -10.53
N LEU A 142 -13.69 11.66 -10.90
CA LEU A 142 -13.16 13.02 -10.71
C LEU A 142 -13.79 14.02 -11.65
N ASP A 143 -14.44 13.54 -12.73
CA ASP A 143 -15.07 14.38 -13.74
C ASP A 143 -16.48 14.84 -13.36
N GLN A 144 -17.00 14.34 -12.27
CA GLN A 144 -18.34 14.71 -11.77
C GLN A 144 -18.32 15.86 -10.81
#